data_4f153d83cd48d4a66de23de5f3950aca
#
_entry.id   4f153d83cd48d4a66de23de5f3950aca
#
_cell.length_a   1.000
_cell.length_b   1.000
_cell.length_c   1.000
_cell.angle_alpha   90.00
_cell.angle_beta   90.00
_cell.angle_gamma   90.00
#
_symmetry.space_group_name_H-M   'P 1'
#
loop_
_entity.id
_entity.type
_entity.pdbx_description
1 polymer ?
#
loop_
_entity_poly.entity_id
_entity_poly.type
_entity_poly.pdbx_seq_one_letter_code
_entity_poly.pdbx_strand_id
1 'polypeptide(L)'
;MFPQRPATFFTTLAFALSLAACNTLETSTAPAPAAAPVNPNAKVASLDIPLGEACGAELSAYKGVMDNDLRTGHVNNAVYDKVIAELRPAVASCQAARSYEAIALMNATKRRYGYPVPQGDGPVRRRDLAGSGA
;
A
#
# COMPACT_ATOMS: atom_id res chain seq x y z
N MET A 1 39.42 22.98 -41.73
CA MET A 1 39.96 21.61 -41.50
C MET A 1 38.94 20.79 -40.78
N PHE A 2 38.16 20.00 -41.50
CA PHE A 2 37.18 19.08 -40.96
C PHE A 2 37.75 17.67 -41.03
N PRO A 3 37.80 16.90 -39.96
CA PRO A 3 38.11 15.49 -40.07
C PRO A 3 36.82 14.65 -40.28
N GLN A 4 36.94 13.77 -41.20
CA GLN A 4 35.97 12.84 -41.73
C GLN A 4 35.55 11.75 -40.69
N ARG A 5 34.26 11.41 -40.74
CA ARG A 5 33.66 10.24 -40.05
C ARG A 5 33.91 8.99 -40.87
N PRO A 6 34.31 7.89 -40.26
CA PRO A 6 34.15 6.57 -40.90
C PRO A 6 32.78 5.99 -40.61
N ALA A 7 32.18 5.51 -41.67
CA ALA A 7 30.98 4.67 -41.68
C ALA A 7 31.29 3.27 -41.15
N THR A 8 30.51 2.75 -40.23
CA THR A 8 30.58 1.35 -39.85
C THR A 8 29.22 0.67 -39.95
N PHE A 9 29.20 -0.19 -40.92
CA PHE A 9 28.49 -1.44 -41.18
C PHE A 9 27.28 -1.82 -40.31
N PHE A 10 26.14 -1.91 -41.01
CA PHE A 10 24.93 -2.62 -40.61
C PHE A 10 25.19 -4.12 -40.60
N THR A 11 25.05 -4.75 -39.46
CA THR A 11 24.92 -6.19 -39.36
C THR A 11 23.46 -6.52 -39.06
N THR A 12 22.74 -6.89 -40.09
CA THR A 12 21.38 -7.45 -40.00
C THR A 12 21.46 -8.85 -39.43
N LEU A 13 21.04 -9.03 -38.20
CA LEU A 13 20.82 -10.33 -37.59
C LEU A 13 19.33 -10.69 -37.73
N ALA A 14 19.06 -11.57 -38.68
CA ALA A 14 17.74 -12.17 -38.89
C ALA A 14 17.42 -13.14 -37.75
N PHE A 15 16.49 -12.78 -36.86
CA PHE A 15 15.95 -13.68 -35.86
C PHE A 15 14.72 -14.38 -36.43
N ALA A 16 14.85 -15.67 -36.67
CA ALA A 16 13.77 -16.54 -37.10
C ALA A 16 12.73 -16.67 -35.95
N LEU A 17 11.48 -16.26 -36.25
CA LEU A 17 10.33 -16.51 -35.38
C LEU A 17 9.97 -17.99 -35.43
N SER A 18 10.19 -18.71 -34.36
CA SER A 18 9.57 -20.01 -34.12
C SER A 18 8.33 -19.80 -33.27
N LEU A 19 7.18 -19.61 -33.92
CA LEU A 19 5.86 -19.65 -33.27
C LEU A 19 5.50 -21.14 -33.07
N ALA A 20 5.84 -21.66 -31.90
CA ALA A 20 5.26 -22.90 -31.39
C ALA A 20 3.96 -22.56 -30.68
N ALA A 21 2.85 -22.69 -31.36
CA ALA A 21 1.51 -22.64 -30.77
C ALA A 21 1.29 -23.90 -29.93
N CYS A 22 1.44 -23.75 -28.61
CA CYS A 22 0.85 -24.67 -27.64
C CYS A 22 -0.45 -24.08 -27.10
N ASN A 23 -1.52 -24.24 -27.90
CA ASN A 23 -2.89 -24.12 -27.40
C ASN A 23 -3.31 -25.48 -26.82
N THR A 24 -2.87 -25.83 -25.66
CA THR A 24 -3.57 -26.78 -24.81
C THR A 24 -4.40 -25.97 -23.83
N LEU A 25 -5.69 -25.87 -24.13
CA LEU A 25 -6.72 -25.47 -23.15
C LEU A 25 -6.83 -26.60 -22.14
N GLU A 26 -5.83 -26.74 -21.26
CA GLU A 26 -6.03 -27.45 -20.03
C GLU A 26 -6.83 -26.51 -19.14
N THR A 27 -8.12 -26.85 -18.98
CA THR A 27 -8.96 -26.32 -17.92
C THR A 27 -8.30 -26.74 -16.60
N SER A 28 -7.27 -25.99 -16.20
CA SER A 28 -6.67 -26.11 -14.88
C SER A 28 -7.72 -25.59 -13.91
N THR A 29 -8.53 -26.49 -13.39
CA THR A 29 -9.33 -26.26 -12.19
C THR A 29 -8.32 -26.05 -11.08
N ALA A 30 -7.83 -24.83 -10.92
CA ALA A 30 -7.02 -24.45 -9.79
C ALA A 30 -7.82 -24.78 -8.54
N PRO A 31 -7.29 -25.57 -7.60
CA PRO A 31 -7.99 -25.80 -6.35
C PRO A 31 -8.30 -24.43 -5.74
N ALA A 32 -9.56 -24.25 -5.32
CA ALA A 32 -9.97 -23.04 -4.63
C ALA A 32 -8.95 -22.76 -3.51
N PRO A 33 -8.45 -21.51 -3.37
CA PRO A 33 -7.51 -21.18 -2.33
C PRO A 33 -8.08 -21.65 -1.01
N ALA A 34 -7.35 -22.52 -0.31
CA ALA A 34 -7.74 -23.02 1.00
C ALA A 34 -8.05 -21.81 1.89
N ALA A 35 -9.23 -21.79 2.50
CA ALA A 35 -9.62 -20.72 3.40
C ALA A 35 -8.48 -20.52 4.41
N ALA A 36 -7.98 -19.26 4.50
CA ALA A 36 -6.91 -18.95 5.43
C ALA A 36 -7.33 -19.38 6.85
N PRO A 37 -6.42 -19.96 7.64
CA PRO A 37 -6.75 -20.41 8.99
C PRO A 37 -7.31 -19.24 9.80
N VAL A 38 -8.53 -19.40 10.30
CA VAL A 38 -9.17 -18.39 11.15
C VAL A 38 -8.56 -18.50 12.55
N ASN A 39 -8.02 -17.36 13.05
CA ASN A 39 -7.53 -17.30 14.43
C ASN A 39 -8.73 -17.29 15.42
N PRO A 40 -8.99 -18.37 16.16
CA PRO A 40 -10.14 -18.44 17.07
C PRO A 40 -10.01 -17.48 18.27
N ASN A 41 -8.82 -16.98 18.55
CA ASN A 41 -8.51 -16.06 19.66
C ASN A 41 -8.42 -14.60 19.20
N ALA A 42 -8.82 -14.28 17.96
CA ALA A 42 -8.79 -12.93 17.43
C ALA A 42 -9.75 -12.02 18.22
N LYS A 43 -9.21 -11.06 18.94
CA LYS A 43 -9.98 -10.06 19.70
C LYS A 43 -9.90 -8.72 18.99
N VAL A 44 -10.87 -8.44 18.14
CA VAL A 44 -10.96 -7.17 17.41
C VAL A 44 -11.34 -6.03 18.35
N ALA A 45 -10.52 -4.98 18.39
CA ALA A 45 -10.79 -3.78 19.17
C ALA A 45 -11.68 -2.79 18.40
N SER A 46 -12.50 -2.03 19.11
CA SER A 46 -13.25 -0.89 18.55
C SER A 46 -12.41 0.38 18.61
N LEU A 47 -12.51 1.20 17.56
CA LEU A 47 -12.05 2.59 17.51
C LEU A 47 -13.24 3.47 17.11
N ASP A 48 -13.43 4.56 17.81
CA ASP A 48 -14.48 5.54 17.49
C ASP A 48 -13.99 6.45 16.36
N ILE A 49 -14.05 5.93 15.13
CA ILE A 49 -13.59 6.64 13.93
C ILE A 49 -14.74 7.48 13.36
N PRO A 50 -14.54 8.79 13.11
CA PRO A 50 -15.57 9.66 12.55
C PRO A 50 -15.83 9.33 11.07
N LEU A 51 -17.02 8.85 10.73
CA LEU A 51 -17.35 8.37 9.39
C LEU A 51 -17.56 9.47 8.35
N GLY A 52 -17.79 10.73 8.77
CA GLY A 52 -18.05 11.86 7.87
C GLY A 52 -16.81 12.56 7.34
N GLU A 53 -15.64 12.24 7.86
CA GLU A 53 -14.39 12.91 7.53
C GLU A 53 -13.55 12.07 6.57
N ALA A 54 -12.80 12.75 5.67
CA ALA A 54 -11.89 12.05 4.73
C ALA A 54 -10.88 11.16 5.45
N CYS A 55 -10.30 11.63 6.57
CA CYS A 55 -9.42 10.83 7.41
C CYS A 55 -10.11 9.62 8.04
N GLY A 56 -11.42 9.70 8.29
CA GLY A 56 -12.20 8.60 8.84
C GLY A 56 -12.29 7.42 7.88
N ALA A 57 -12.48 7.67 6.60
CA ALA A 57 -12.48 6.63 5.57
C ALA A 57 -11.14 5.89 5.51
N GLU A 58 -10.02 6.63 5.51
CA GLU A 58 -8.67 6.07 5.48
C GLU A 58 -8.34 5.27 6.75
N LEU A 59 -8.70 5.80 7.92
CA LEU A 59 -8.51 5.10 9.21
C LEU A 59 -9.33 3.82 9.27
N SER A 60 -10.58 3.85 8.79
CA SER A 60 -11.46 2.69 8.76
C SER A 60 -10.93 1.61 7.81
N ALA A 61 -10.43 2.02 6.64
CA ALA A 61 -9.82 1.11 5.68
C ALA A 61 -8.59 0.41 6.27
N TYR A 62 -7.69 1.16 6.90
CA TYR A 62 -6.49 0.57 7.53
C TYR A 62 -6.85 -0.33 8.72
N LYS A 63 -7.80 0.10 9.56
CA LYS A 63 -8.31 -0.76 10.64
C LYS A 63 -8.88 -2.06 10.11
N GLY A 64 -9.64 -2.02 9.01
CA GLY A 64 -10.19 -3.21 8.36
C GLY A 64 -9.11 -4.19 7.90
N VAL A 65 -7.99 -3.70 7.38
CA VAL A 65 -6.82 -4.53 7.03
C VAL A 65 -6.26 -5.19 8.29
N MET A 66 -6.03 -4.43 9.37
CA MET A 66 -5.51 -4.94 10.63
C MET A 66 -6.44 -6.00 11.26
N ASP A 67 -7.75 -5.76 11.23
CA ASP A 67 -8.76 -6.70 11.71
C ASP A 67 -8.73 -8.01 10.92
N ASN A 68 -8.55 -7.91 9.60
CA ASN A 68 -8.42 -9.07 8.74
C ASN A 68 -7.14 -9.85 9.05
N ASP A 69 -6.01 -9.17 9.16
CA ASP A 69 -4.70 -9.79 9.43
C ASP A 69 -4.68 -10.49 10.79
N LEU A 70 -5.37 -9.92 11.77
CA LEU A 70 -5.56 -10.57 13.07
C LEU A 70 -6.39 -11.86 12.92
N ARG A 71 -7.51 -11.81 12.20
CA ARG A 71 -8.39 -12.98 12.01
C ARG A 71 -7.72 -14.08 11.21
N THR A 72 -6.89 -13.74 10.26
CA THR A 72 -6.15 -14.69 9.41
C THR A 72 -4.82 -15.13 10.01
N GLY A 73 -4.45 -14.63 11.19
CA GLY A 73 -3.22 -15.00 11.88
C GLY A 73 -1.94 -14.40 11.31
N HIS A 74 -2.04 -13.45 10.35
CA HIS A 74 -0.89 -12.71 9.85
C HIS A 74 -0.32 -11.76 10.91
N VAL A 75 -1.15 -11.31 11.84
CA VAL A 75 -0.78 -10.51 12.99
C VAL A 75 -1.28 -11.17 14.26
N ASN A 76 -0.45 -11.22 15.31
CA ASN A 76 -0.88 -11.70 16.62
C ASN A 76 -1.54 -10.58 17.45
N ASN A 77 -2.26 -10.96 18.52
CA ASN A 77 -2.97 -10.00 19.39
C ASN A 77 -2.05 -8.92 19.94
N ALA A 78 -0.81 -9.24 20.34
CA ALA A 78 0.10 -8.28 20.95
C ALA A 78 0.56 -7.19 19.96
N VAL A 79 0.79 -7.54 18.69
CA VAL A 79 1.10 -6.57 17.63
C VAL A 79 -0.13 -5.76 17.27
N TYR A 80 -1.28 -6.42 17.13
CA TYR A 80 -2.55 -5.75 16.86
C TYR A 80 -2.86 -4.69 17.91
N ASP A 81 -2.79 -5.02 19.20
CA ASP A 81 -3.06 -4.09 20.29
C ASP A 81 -2.14 -2.87 20.28
N LYS A 82 -0.86 -3.06 19.92
CA LYS A 82 0.08 -1.95 19.74
C LYS A 82 -0.32 -1.03 18.59
N VAL A 83 -0.67 -1.60 17.43
CA VAL A 83 -1.12 -0.81 16.27
C VAL A 83 -2.36 -0.02 16.62
N ILE A 84 -3.35 -0.64 17.26
CA ILE A 84 -4.59 0.03 17.70
C ILE A 84 -4.28 1.18 18.69
N ALA A 85 -3.36 0.95 19.64
CA ALA A 85 -2.95 2.01 20.57
C ALA A 85 -2.28 3.18 19.84
N GLU A 86 -1.44 2.92 18.84
CA GLU A 86 -0.78 3.95 18.03
C GLU A 86 -1.73 4.68 17.07
N LEU A 87 -2.86 4.09 16.71
CA LEU A 87 -3.87 4.75 15.88
C LEU A 87 -4.76 5.72 16.67
N ARG A 88 -4.85 5.60 17.99
CA ARG A 88 -5.70 6.49 18.82
C ARG A 88 -5.40 7.98 18.64
N PRO A 89 -4.14 8.45 18.60
CA PRO A 89 -3.83 9.85 18.32
C PRO A 89 -4.31 10.29 16.92
N ALA A 90 -4.22 9.42 15.91
CA ALA A 90 -4.72 9.69 14.57
C ALA A 90 -6.25 9.85 14.56
N VAL A 91 -6.97 8.98 15.29
CA VAL A 91 -8.42 9.08 15.46
C VAL A 91 -8.78 10.39 16.15
N ALA A 92 -8.10 10.76 17.24
CA ALA A 92 -8.34 12.01 17.95
C ALA A 92 -8.08 13.25 17.07
N SER A 93 -7.04 13.24 16.24
CA SER A 93 -6.79 14.32 15.27
C SER A 93 -7.89 14.39 14.20
N CYS A 94 -8.39 13.23 13.75
CA CYS A 94 -9.49 13.15 12.79
C CYS A 94 -10.81 13.71 13.39
N GLN A 95 -11.14 13.34 14.63
CA GLN A 95 -12.29 13.87 15.37
C GLN A 95 -12.21 15.38 15.57
N ALA A 96 -10.99 15.92 15.65
CA ALA A 96 -10.76 17.37 15.74
C ALA A 96 -10.68 18.07 14.37
N ALA A 97 -11.14 17.42 13.29
CA ALA A 97 -11.10 17.90 11.91
C ALA A 97 -9.68 18.23 11.39
N ARG A 98 -8.64 17.63 11.99
CA ARG A 98 -7.25 17.77 11.57
C ARG A 98 -6.82 16.62 10.66
N SER A 99 -7.48 16.52 9.51
CA SER A 99 -7.35 15.37 8.61
C SER A 99 -5.92 15.09 8.15
N TYR A 100 -5.12 16.13 7.83
CA TYR A 100 -3.71 15.95 7.44
C TYR A 100 -2.86 15.34 8.55
N GLU A 101 -3.04 15.80 9.78
CA GLU A 101 -2.32 15.27 10.92
C GLU A 101 -2.72 13.82 11.20
N ALA A 102 -4.02 13.52 11.13
CA ALA A 102 -4.55 12.18 11.30
C ALA A 102 -3.94 11.20 10.27
N ILE A 103 -3.94 11.57 8.99
CA ILE A 103 -3.35 10.77 7.92
C ILE A 103 -1.83 10.62 8.11
N ALA A 104 -1.12 11.68 8.50
CA ALA A 104 0.32 11.61 8.76
C ALA A 104 0.66 10.64 9.90
N LEU A 105 -0.10 10.67 11.01
CA LEU A 105 0.05 9.76 12.14
C LEU A 105 -0.26 8.30 11.73
N MET A 106 -1.35 8.07 11.02
CA MET A 106 -1.70 6.76 10.49
C MET A 106 -0.61 6.21 9.56
N ASN A 107 -0.10 7.04 8.64
CA ASN A 107 0.95 6.65 7.72
C ASN A 107 2.29 6.36 8.41
N ALA A 108 2.58 7.05 9.50
CA ALA A 108 3.73 6.75 10.36
C ALA A 108 3.60 5.35 10.98
N THR A 109 2.40 5.02 11.48
CA THR A 109 2.09 3.68 12.00
C THR A 109 2.18 2.63 10.90
N LYS A 110 1.57 2.84 9.73
CA LYS A 110 1.69 1.94 8.58
C LYS A 110 3.16 1.61 8.25
N ARG A 111 4.01 2.64 8.12
CA ARG A 111 5.44 2.45 7.84
C ARG A 111 6.16 1.63 8.89
N ARG A 112 5.86 1.87 10.18
CA ARG A 112 6.48 1.15 11.29
C ARG A 112 6.20 -0.34 11.26
N TYR A 113 4.99 -0.71 10.82
CA TYR A 113 4.55 -2.11 10.77
C TYR A 113 4.64 -2.73 9.36
N GLY A 114 5.30 -2.04 8.40
CA GLY A 114 5.57 -2.58 7.06
C GLY A 114 4.38 -2.55 6.11
N TYR A 115 3.33 -1.79 6.43
CA TYR A 115 2.19 -1.61 5.53
C TYR A 115 2.47 -0.56 4.45
N PRO A 116 1.95 -0.76 3.22
CA PRO A 116 2.15 0.20 2.15
C PRO A 116 1.50 1.55 2.47
N VAL A 117 2.20 2.62 2.12
CA VAL A 117 1.72 4.00 2.19
C VAL A 117 1.68 4.57 0.78
N PRO A 118 0.65 5.32 0.40
CA PRO A 118 0.64 6.03 -0.88
C PRO A 118 1.91 6.88 -1.03
N GLN A 119 2.56 6.79 -2.21
CA GLN A 119 3.72 7.62 -2.51
C GLN A 119 3.23 9.04 -2.79
N GLY A 120 3.55 9.97 -1.91
CA GLY A 120 3.13 11.37 -1.99
C GLY A 120 2.75 11.96 -0.64
N ASP A 121 2.41 11.14 0.34
CA ASP A 121 2.02 11.56 1.70
C ASP A 121 3.23 11.69 2.66
N GLY A 122 4.39 11.94 2.11
CA GLY A 122 5.48 12.47 2.93
C GLY A 122 5.05 13.81 3.55
N PRO A 123 5.57 14.19 4.73
CA PRO A 123 5.28 15.51 5.29
C PRO A 123 5.56 16.54 4.19
N VAL A 124 4.52 17.27 3.78
CA VAL A 124 4.64 18.38 2.83
C VAL A 124 5.73 19.29 3.39
N ARG A 125 6.92 19.22 2.79
CA ARG A 125 8.01 20.08 3.22
C ARG A 125 7.53 21.50 2.95
N ARG A 126 7.60 22.36 3.95
CA ARG A 126 7.21 23.80 3.87
C ARG A 126 7.82 24.53 2.65
N ARG A 127 8.75 23.90 1.97
CA ARG A 127 9.41 24.40 0.77
C ARG A 127 8.51 24.36 -0.47
N ASP A 128 7.50 23.45 -0.49
CA ASP A 128 6.62 23.28 -1.67
C ASP A 128 5.49 24.32 -1.71
N LEU A 129 5.23 24.99 -0.58
CA LEU A 129 4.23 26.07 -0.48
C LEU A 129 4.78 27.44 -0.88
N ALA A 130 6.10 27.59 -1.03
CA ALA A 130 6.75 28.86 -1.37
C ALA A 130 6.91 29.11 -2.88
N GLY A 131 6.60 28.11 -3.72
CA GLY A 131 6.86 28.14 -5.16
C GLY A 131 5.65 28.42 -6.05
N SER A 132 4.46 28.66 -5.52
CA SER A 132 3.23 28.82 -6.32
C SER A 132 2.72 30.28 -6.41
N GLY A 133 3.63 31.23 -6.33
CA GLY A 133 3.32 32.64 -6.45
C GLY A 133 4.25 33.35 -7.44
N ALA A 134 4.06 33.16 -8.75
CA ALA A 134 4.57 34.01 -9.81
C ALA A 134 3.62 33.95 -11.00
#